data_2a1103721c23644b98064ddfab3bfbe3
#
_entry.id   2a1103721c23644b98064ddfab3bfbe3
#
_cell.length_a   1.000
_cell.length_b   1.000
_cell.length_c   1.000
_cell.angle_alpha   90.00
_cell.angle_beta   90.00
_cell.angle_gamma   90.00
#
_symmetry.space_group_name_H-M   'P 1'
#
loop_
_entity.id
_entity.type
_entity.pdbx_description
1 polymer ?
#
loop_
_entity_poly.entity_id
_entity_poly.type
_entity_poly.pdbx_seq_one_letter_code
_entity_poly.pdbx_strand_id
1 'polypeptide(L)'
;AASKSAVDGLVKTLGAELAPKVRVNAIAPTITNTDLASKLLRNEKVIENMVERHPLKKILNPEEVAKMAKFLISTDASSISGQTFNLDAGIVSFKI
;
A
#
# COMPACT_ATOMS: atom_id res chain seq x y z
N ALA A 1 6.30 -3.57 11.22
CA ALA A 1 5.82 -2.74 12.31
C ALA A 1 4.54 -3.31 12.93
N ALA A 2 4.30 -2.99 14.21
CA ALA A 2 3.14 -3.51 14.94
C ALA A 2 1.82 -3.09 14.30
N SER A 3 1.74 -1.86 13.81
CA SER A 3 0.52 -1.35 13.17
C SER A 3 0.19 -2.10 11.89
N LYS A 4 1.19 -2.46 11.12
CA LYS A 4 0.99 -3.26 9.91
C LYS A 4 0.50 -4.66 10.26
N SER A 5 1.09 -5.28 11.27
CA SER A 5 0.66 -6.61 11.74
C SER A 5 -0.78 -6.61 12.22
N ALA A 6 -1.19 -5.53 12.92
CA ALA A 6 -2.57 -5.37 13.37
C ALA A 6 -3.54 -5.28 12.19
N VAL A 7 -3.20 -4.53 11.16
CA VAL A 7 -4.01 -4.44 9.94
C VAL A 7 -4.10 -5.78 9.24
N ASP A 8 -2.98 -6.49 9.10
CA ASP A 8 -2.97 -7.83 8.51
C ASP A 8 -3.91 -8.78 9.24
N GLY A 9 -3.87 -8.78 10.56
CA GLY A 9 -4.75 -9.60 11.39
C GLY A 9 -6.21 -9.23 11.22
N LEU A 10 -6.52 -7.94 11.21
CA LEU A 10 -7.88 -7.44 11.05
C LEU A 10 -8.46 -7.84 9.68
N VAL A 11 -7.69 -7.68 8.63
CA VAL A 11 -8.10 -8.01 7.26
C VAL A 11 -8.41 -9.50 7.15
N LYS A 12 -7.58 -10.35 7.73
CA LYS A 12 -7.81 -11.80 7.72
C LYS A 12 -9.05 -12.19 8.49
N THR A 13 -9.23 -11.60 9.68
CA THR A 13 -10.38 -11.88 10.53
C THR A 13 -11.68 -11.44 9.86
N LEU A 14 -11.73 -10.21 9.38
CA LEU A 14 -12.93 -9.67 8.72
C LEU A 14 -13.20 -10.41 7.41
N GLY A 15 -12.16 -10.73 6.65
CA GLY A 15 -12.31 -11.48 5.42
C GLY A 15 -12.97 -12.85 5.66
N ALA A 16 -12.54 -13.52 6.72
CA ALA A 16 -13.13 -14.82 7.08
C ALA A 16 -14.57 -14.68 7.57
N GLU A 17 -14.84 -13.68 8.43
CA GLU A 17 -16.18 -13.50 9.00
C GLU A 17 -17.21 -13.05 7.97
N LEU A 18 -16.83 -12.22 7.02
CA LEU A 18 -17.74 -11.63 6.05
C LEU A 18 -17.86 -12.46 4.76
N ALA A 19 -17.04 -13.48 4.60
CA ALA A 19 -17.13 -14.36 3.45
C ALA A 19 -18.44 -15.16 3.50
N PRO A 20 -19.03 -15.49 2.37
CA PRO A 20 -18.64 -15.15 0.99
C PRO A 20 -19.21 -13.82 0.50
N LYS A 21 -19.94 -13.08 1.32
CA LYS A 21 -20.68 -11.90 0.90
C LYS A 21 -19.80 -10.69 0.63
N VAL A 22 -18.71 -10.55 1.39
CA VAL A 22 -17.84 -9.39 1.29
C VAL A 22 -16.39 -9.85 1.25
N ARG A 23 -15.62 -9.27 0.36
CA ARG A 23 -14.16 -9.42 0.33
C ARG A 23 -13.54 -8.27 1.10
N VAL A 24 -12.50 -8.55 1.86
CA VAL A 24 -11.79 -7.55 2.65
C VAL A 24 -10.30 -7.64 2.34
N ASN A 25 -9.73 -6.58 1.81
CA ASN A 25 -8.32 -6.50 1.49
C ASN A 25 -7.76 -5.15 1.95
N ALA A 26 -6.46 -5.07 2.06
CA ALA A 26 -5.79 -3.83 2.44
C ALA A 26 -4.67 -3.51 1.45
N ILE A 27 -4.39 -2.23 1.30
CA ILE A 27 -3.22 -1.73 0.56
C ILE A 27 -2.32 -1.04 1.56
N ALA A 28 -1.04 -1.40 1.57
CA ALA A 28 -0.03 -0.80 2.42
C ALA A 28 0.96 -0.03 1.54
N PRO A 29 0.70 1.25 1.26
CA PRO A 29 1.58 2.05 0.41
C PRO A 29 2.78 2.57 1.19
N THR A 30 3.89 2.78 0.49
CA THR A 30 5.01 3.57 1.00
C THR A 30 4.69 5.05 0.85
N ILE A 31 5.70 5.91 1.05
CA ILE A 31 5.50 7.36 0.91
C ILE A 31 4.89 7.69 -0.44
N THR A 32 3.82 8.47 -0.39
CA THR A 32 3.03 8.83 -1.57
C THR A 32 3.02 10.33 -1.70
N ASN A 33 3.19 10.82 -2.92
CA ASN A 33 3.21 12.25 -3.22
C ASN A 33 1.78 12.80 -3.22
N THR A 34 1.26 13.08 -2.04
CA THR A 34 -0.03 13.71 -1.83
C THR A 34 0.17 15.19 -1.45
N ASP A 35 -0.91 15.97 -1.40
CA ASP A 35 -0.81 17.37 -0.97
C ASP A 35 -0.19 17.51 0.42
N LEU A 36 -0.56 16.63 1.35
CA LEU A 36 0.02 16.66 2.68
C LEU A 36 1.49 16.26 2.64
N ALA A 37 1.82 15.21 1.92
CA ALA A 37 3.19 14.75 1.77
C ALA A 37 4.05 15.80 1.05
N SER A 38 3.50 16.52 0.07
CA SER A 38 4.21 17.58 -0.63
C SER A 38 4.68 18.69 0.32
N LYS A 39 3.89 19.00 1.35
CA LYS A 39 4.29 19.97 2.37
C LYS A 39 5.48 19.47 3.19
N LEU A 40 5.56 18.19 3.45
CA LEU A 40 6.66 17.56 4.18
C LEU A 40 7.88 17.35 3.29
N LEU A 41 7.67 17.14 2.00
CA LEU A 41 8.70 16.81 1.02
C LEU A 41 9.12 18.03 0.17
N ARG A 42 9.07 19.23 0.74
CA ARG A 42 9.44 20.46 0.02
C ARG A 42 10.92 20.54 -0.37
N ASN A 43 11.77 19.84 0.36
CA ASN A 43 13.19 19.84 0.13
C ASN A 43 13.56 18.76 -0.88
N GLU A 44 14.17 19.17 -2.00
CA GLU A 44 14.59 18.23 -3.04
C GLU A 44 15.53 17.13 -2.51
N LYS A 45 16.40 17.46 -1.58
CA LYS A 45 17.28 16.47 -0.97
C LYS A 45 16.52 15.38 -0.22
N VAL A 46 15.45 15.77 0.47
CA VAL A 46 14.60 14.80 1.17
C VAL A 46 13.93 13.87 0.16
N ILE A 47 13.42 14.44 -0.93
CA ILE A 47 12.79 13.64 -2.00
C ILE A 47 13.82 12.70 -2.63
N GLU A 48 15.00 13.21 -2.96
CA GLU A 48 16.08 12.40 -3.53
C GLU A 48 16.46 11.23 -2.61
N ASN A 49 16.58 11.50 -1.31
CA ASN A 49 16.88 10.46 -0.34
C ASN A 49 15.77 9.41 -0.26
N MET A 50 14.52 9.83 -0.31
CA MET A 50 13.38 8.90 -0.31
C MET A 50 13.38 8.02 -1.56
N VAL A 51 13.58 8.64 -2.72
CA VAL A 51 13.67 7.92 -3.99
C VAL A 51 14.81 6.91 -3.95
N GLU A 52 15.99 7.32 -3.46
CA GLU A 52 17.16 6.47 -3.42
C GLU A 52 16.97 5.26 -2.50
N ARG A 53 16.21 5.41 -1.42
CA ARG A 53 15.96 4.33 -0.47
C ARG A 53 15.02 3.26 -1.00
N HIS A 54 14.26 3.55 -2.05
CA HIS A 54 13.33 2.60 -2.63
C HIS A 54 14.01 1.82 -3.76
N PRO A 55 13.95 0.48 -3.75
CA PRO A 55 14.58 -0.31 -4.81
C PRO A 55 14.15 0.07 -6.23
N LEU A 56 12.89 0.44 -6.43
CA LEU A 56 12.41 0.89 -7.74
C LEU A 56 12.71 2.36 -8.02
N LYS A 57 13.47 3.02 -7.13
CA LYS A 57 13.94 4.40 -7.33
C LYS A 57 12.82 5.38 -7.60
N LYS A 58 11.79 5.32 -6.78
CA LYS A 58 10.64 6.21 -6.89
C LYS A 58 9.88 6.28 -5.58
N ILE A 59 9.09 7.33 -5.42
CA ILE A 59 8.00 7.38 -4.45
C ILE A 59 6.69 7.23 -5.25
N LEU A 60 5.60 6.93 -4.55
CA LEU A 60 4.34 6.66 -5.24
C LEU A 60 3.60 7.93 -5.63
N ASN A 61 2.84 7.85 -6.71
CA ASN A 61 1.80 8.81 -7.05
C ASN A 61 0.47 8.32 -6.50
N PRO A 62 -0.45 9.22 -6.12
CA PRO A 62 -1.78 8.82 -5.65
C PRO A 62 -2.53 7.93 -6.63
N GLU A 63 -2.32 8.15 -7.93
CA GLU A 63 -2.95 7.36 -9.00
C GLU A 63 -2.55 5.89 -8.94
N GLU A 64 -1.34 5.58 -8.51
CA GLU A 64 -0.90 4.18 -8.40
C GLU A 64 -1.69 3.45 -7.30
N VAL A 65 -1.93 4.12 -6.18
CA VAL A 65 -2.76 3.57 -5.10
C VAL A 65 -4.20 3.40 -5.57
N ALA A 66 -4.73 4.41 -6.27
CA ALA A 66 -6.09 4.37 -6.78
C ALA A 66 -6.30 3.25 -7.79
N LYS A 67 -5.34 3.01 -8.66
CA LYS A 67 -5.42 1.91 -9.65
C LYS A 67 -5.46 0.55 -8.97
N MET A 68 -4.66 0.36 -7.92
CA MET A 68 -4.69 -0.89 -7.18
C MET A 68 -6.03 -1.07 -6.46
N ALA A 69 -6.54 -0.01 -5.83
CA ALA A 69 -7.85 -0.06 -5.18
C ALA A 69 -8.94 -0.40 -6.19
N LYS A 70 -8.91 0.20 -7.37
CA LYS A 70 -9.86 -0.07 -8.44
C LYS A 70 -9.84 -1.54 -8.85
N PHE A 71 -8.66 -2.11 -9.00
CA PHE A 71 -8.53 -3.53 -9.30
C PHE A 71 -9.15 -4.39 -8.20
N LEU A 72 -8.84 -4.09 -6.93
CA LEU A 72 -9.29 -4.91 -5.81
C LEU A 72 -10.80 -4.90 -5.61
N ILE A 73 -11.49 -3.82 -5.98
CA ILE A 73 -12.95 -3.75 -5.89
C ILE A 73 -13.66 -4.27 -7.14
N SER A 74 -12.90 -4.62 -8.17
CA SER A 74 -13.47 -5.11 -9.43
C SER A 74 -13.74 -6.62 -9.39
N THR A 75 -14.48 -7.10 -10.37
CA THR A 75 -14.74 -8.55 -10.54
C THR A 75 -13.46 -9.31 -10.88
N ASP A 76 -12.46 -8.63 -11.43
CA ASP A 76 -11.17 -9.27 -11.72
C ASP A 76 -10.45 -9.74 -10.46
N ALA A 77 -10.79 -9.17 -9.31
CA ALA A 77 -10.24 -9.55 -8.01
C ALA A 77 -11.20 -10.43 -7.20
N SER A 78 -12.16 -11.09 -7.84
CA SER A 78 -13.24 -11.82 -7.16
C SER A 78 -12.74 -12.97 -6.28
N SER A 79 -11.55 -13.48 -6.51
CA SER A 79 -10.97 -14.56 -5.71
C SER A 79 -9.95 -14.06 -4.68
N ILE A 80 -9.86 -12.74 -4.47
CA ILE A 80 -8.88 -12.15 -3.54
C ILE A 80 -9.60 -11.61 -2.32
N SER A 81 -9.28 -12.15 -1.14
CA SER A 81 -9.79 -11.65 0.14
C SER A 81 -8.83 -12.01 1.27
N GLY A 82 -8.81 -11.20 2.30
CA GLY A 82 -7.96 -11.43 3.45
C GLY A 82 -6.50 -11.11 3.20
N GLN A 83 -6.18 -10.33 2.18
CA GLN A 83 -4.82 -10.05 1.76
C GLN A 83 -4.43 -8.59 2.00
N THR A 84 -3.16 -8.40 2.33
CA THR A 84 -2.55 -7.07 2.37
C THR A 84 -1.54 -6.98 1.24
N PHE A 85 -1.69 -5.94 0.42
CA PHE A 85 -0.81 -5.72 -0.74
C PHE A 85 0.15 -4.59 -0.44
N ASN A 86 1.44 -4.91 -0.45
CA ASN A 86 2.48 -3.91 -0.28
C ASN A 86 2.69 -3.18 -1.61
N LEU A 87 2.39 -1.90 -1.62
CA LEU A 87 2.64 -1.02 -2.76
C LEU A 87 3.77 -0.08 -2.33
N ASP A 88 5.00 -0.56 -2.40
CA ASP A 88 6.11 0.04 -1.67
C ASP A 88 7.39 0.23 -2.49
N ALA A 89 7.30 0.12 -3.80
CA ALA A 89 8.46 0.23 -4.69
C ALA A 89 9.62 -0.69 -4.26
N GLY A 90 9.27 -1.80 -3.63
CA GLY A 90 10.21 -2.86 -3.25
C GLY A 90 10.90 -2.67 -1.90
N ILE A 91 10.61 -1.58 -1.17
CA ILE A 91 11.39 -1.26 0.03
C ILE A 91 11.26 -2.31 1.14
N VAL A 92 10.07 -2.89 1.31
CA VAL A 92 9.86 -3.90 2.35
C VAL A 92 10.58 -5.20 2.00
N SER A 93 10.49 -5.61 0.74
CA SER A 93 11.07 -6.87 0.27
C SER A 93 12.60 -6.87 0.25
N PHE A 94 13.21 -5.72 -0.01
CA PHE A 94 14.65 -5.61 -0.18
C PHE A 94 15.34 -4.79 0.91
N LYS A 95 14.60 -4.36 1.90
CA LYS A 95 15.18 -3.61 3.00
C LYS A 95 16.09 -4.53 3.82
N ILE A 96 17.25 -4.05 4.03
CA ILE A 96 18.26 -4.74 4.82
C ILE A 96 18.42 -4.07 6.17
#